data_28c7122ed90273d25efebde5a5e50786
#
_entry.id   28c7122ed90273d25efebde5a5e50786
#
_cell.length_a   1.000
_cell.length_b   1.000
_cell.length_c   1.000
_cell.angle_alpha   90.00
_cell.angle_beta   90.00
_cell.angle_gamma   90.00
#
_symmetry.space_group_name_H-M   'P 1'
#
loop_
_entity.id
_entity.type
_entity.pdbx_description
1 polymer ?
#
loop_
_entity_poly.entity_id
_entity_poly.type
_entity_poly.pdbx_seq_one_letter_code
_entity_poly.pdbx_strand_id
1 'polypeptide(L)'
;CKAGCVIINAVECEPYLTADHQLMLEKADEILVGVSILMKAVNVTKGYIGIENNKPDAIKLMTEKAAQYPNIEIVPLKVQYPQGGEKQLIDAVIRRQVPAPPAIPINVGAVVQNVGTAYAVYEAVQKNKPLFERIVTVTGKSVKNPSNFLTRMGTPMSQLIEAAGGLPEDTGKVIGGGPMMGK
;
A
#
# COMPACT_ATOMS: atom_id res chain seq x y z
N CYS A 1 -7.33 23.19 -8.11
CA CYS A 1 -7.87 21.89 -8.58
C CYS A 1 -8.77 21.30 -7.49
N LYS A 2 -9.82 20.59 -7.86
CA LYS A 2 -10.75 19.94 -6.94
C LYS A 2 -10.58 18.42 -7.08
N ALA A 3 -10.49 17.70 -5.95
CA ALA A 3 -10.49 16.25 -5.96
C ALA A 3 -11.84 15.71 -6.50
N GLY A 4 -11.77 14.63 -7.28
CA GLY A 4 -12.94 13.90 -7.78
C GLY A 4 -13.07 12.52 -7.16
N CYS A 5 -11.93 11.92 -6.74
CA CYS A 5 -11.88 10.63 -6.07
C CYS A 5 -10.61 10.45 -5.22
N VAL A 6 -10.67 9.47 -4.32
CA VAL A 6 -9.51 8.92 -3.62
C VAL A 6 -9.17 7.57 -4.25
N ILE A 7 -7.90 7.32 -4.52
CA ILE A 7 -7.40 6.02 -4.99
C ILE A 7 -6.41 5.49 -3.95
N ILE A 8 -6.68 4.31 -3.45
CA ILE A 8 -5.78 3.61 -2.54
C ILE A 8 -4.92 2.64 -3.34
N ASN A 9 -3.62 2.85 -3.23
CA ASN A 9 -2.62 1.99 -3.82
C ASN A 9 -2.34 0.80 -2.89
N ALA A 10 -2.90 -0.35 -3.23
CA ALA A 10 -2.65 -1.64 -2.59
C ALA A 10 -2.07 -2.64 -3.59
N VAL A 11 -1.37 -2.14 -4.60
CA VAL A 11 -0.85 -2.94 -5.72
C VAL A 11 0.35 -3.77 -5.29
N GLU A 12 1.31 -3.17 -4.55
CA GLU A 12 2.53 -3.84 -4.07
C GLU A 12 3.26 -4.61 -5.18
N CYS A 13 3.60 -3.89 -6.27
CA CYS A 13 4.15 -4.50 -7.48
C CYS A 13 5.64 -4.90 -7.39
N GLU A 14 6.35 -4.51 -6.35
CA GLU A 14 7.73 -4.93 -6.12
C GLU A 14 7.79 -6.42 -5.75
N PRO A 15 8.63 -7.22 -6.43
CA PRO A 15 8.80 -8.63 -6.08
C PRO A 15 9.24 -8.83 -4.63
N TYR A 16 8.77 -9.92 -4.01
CA TYR A 16 9.06 -10.33 -2.64
C TYR A 16 8.43 -9.48 -1.52
N LEU A 17 7.89 -8.31 -1.80
CA LEU A 17 7.20 -7.51 -0.78
C LEU A 17 5.80 -8.08 -0.53
N THR A 18 5.41 -8.16 0.75
CA THR A 18 4.12 -8.74 1.20
C THR A 18 3.48 -7.98 2.34
N ALA A 19 4.03 -6.83 2.70
CA ALA A 19 3.55 -6.01 3.82
C ALA A 19 2.12 -5.51 3.61
N ASP A 20 1.83 -4.95 2.43
CA ASP A 20 0.51 -4.42 2.09
C ASP A 20 -0.51 -5.55 1.90
N HIS A 21 -0.11 -6.67 1.31
CA HIS A 21 -0.95 -7.86 1.18
C HIS A 21 -1.40 -8.39 2.54
N GLN A 22 -0.45 -8.62 3.46
CA GLN A 22 -0.77 -9.08 4.81
C GLN A 22 -1.63 -8.07 5.58
N LEU A 23 -1.35 -6.78 5.44
CA LEU A 23 -2.12 -5.73 6.08
C LEU A 23 -3.60 -5.77 5.63
N MET A 24 -3.86 -5.96 4.34
CA MET A 24 -5.22 -6.10 3.83
C MET A 24 -5.95 -7.30 4.42
N LEU A 25 -5.27 -8.44 4.59
CA LEU A 25 -5.86 -9.64 5.17
C LEU A 25 -6.17 -9.49 6.66
N GLU A 26 -5.34 -8.77 7.40
CA GLU A 26 -5.49 -8.64 8.86
C GLU A 26 -6.31 -7.43 9.29
N LYS A 27 -6.37 -6.37 8.47
CA LYS A 27 -6.89 -5.03 8.84
C LYS A 27 -7.86 -4.44 7.79
N ALA A 28 -8.64 -5.30 7.13
CA ALA A 28 -9.54 -4.90 6.06
C ALA A 28 -10.58 -3.85 6.51
N ASP A 29 -11.22 -4.05 7.66
CA ASP A 29 -12.25 -3.14 8.17
C ASP A 29 -11.65 -1.77 8.53
N GLU A 30 -10.50 -1.78 9.19
CA GLU A 30 -9.79 -0.55 9.58
C GLU A 30 -9.30 0.24 8.36
N ILE A 31 -8.84 -0.43 7.32
CA ILE A 31 -8.46 0.18 6.05
C ILE A 31 -9.66 0.89 5.42
N LEU A 32 -10.81 0.23 5.32
CA LEU A 32 -12.04 0.80 4.73
C LEU A 32 -12.53 2.04 5.48
N VAL A 33 -12.46 2.03 6.82
CA VAL A 33 -12.71 3.21 7.64
C VAL A 33 -11.72 4.33 7.31
N GLY A 34 -10.43 4.02 7.22
CA GLY A 34 -9.39 4.98 6.84
C GLY A 34 -9.63 5.61 5.46
N VAL A 35 -10.05 4.81 4.48
CA VAL A 35 -10.44 5.30 3.15
C VAL A 35 -11.64 6.26 3.24
N SER A 36 -12.65 5.91 4.03
CA SER A 36 -13.83 6.76 4.25
C SER A 36 -13.46 8.10 4.88
N ILE A 37 -12.51 8.11 5.83
CA ILE A 37 -11.99 9.34 6.45
C ILE A 37 -11.25 10.19 5.40
N LEU A 38 -10.39 9.59 4.58
CA LEU A 38 -9.70 10.27 3.49
C LEU A 38 -10.69 10.90 2.49
N MET A 39 -11.72 10.14 2.07
CA MET A 39 -12.76 10.63 1.17
C MET A 39 -13.48 11.84 1.77
N LYS A 40 -13.83 11.78 3.06
CA LYS A 40 -14.46 12.89 3.78
C LYS A 40 -13.54 14.11 3.86
N ALA A 41 -12.26 13.92 4.15
CA ALA A 41 -11.29 15.00 4.28
C ALA A 41 -11.11 15.81 3.00
N VAL A 42 -11.15 15.14 1.83
CA VAL A 42 -11.03 15.82 0.51
C VAL A 42 -12.38 16.09 -0.14
N ASN A 43 -13.49 15.82 0.57
CA ASN A 43 -14.87 16.06 0.15
C ASN A 43 -15.22 15.39 -1.19
N VAL A 44 -14.98 14.10 -1.30
CA VAL A 44 -15.31 13.26 -2.46
C VAL A 44 -16.24 12.11 -2.07
N THR A 45 -17.00 11.62 -3.05
CA THR A 45 -17.96 10.53 -2.88
C THR A 45 -17.52 9.22 -3.52
N LYS A 46 -16.34 9.18 -4.14
CA LYS A 46 -15.79 7.96 -4.77
C LYS A 46 -14.42 7.61 -4.22
N GLY A 47 -14.27 6.37 -3.80
CA GLY A 47 -13.02 5.75 -3.40
C GLY A 47 -12.74 4.49 -4.23
N TYR A 48 -11.50 4.26 -4.58
CA TYR A 48 -11.05 3.05 -5.29
C TYR A 48 -9.88 2.44 -4.52
N ILE A 49 -9.84 1.11 -4.46
CA ILE A 49 -8.69 0.38 -3.92
C ILE A 49 -8.17 -0.53 -5.02
N GLY A 50 -6.99 -0.20 -5.57
CA GLY A 50 -6.33 -1.01 -6.59
C GLY A 50 -5.53 -2.15 -5.97
N ILE A 51 -5.79 -3.40 -6.38
CA ILE A 51 -5.12 -4.61 -5.89
C ILE A 51 -4.72 -5.46 -7.09
N GLU A 52 -3.49 -5.96 -7.14
CA GLU A 52 -3.08 -6.88 -8.21
C GLU A 52 -3.80 -8.22 -8.13
N ASN A 53 -4.15 -8.78 -9.30
CA ASN A 53 -4.93 -10.02 -9.41
C ASN A 53 -4.17 -11.30 -9.00
N ASN A 54 -2.90 -11.20 -8.64
CA ASN A 54 -2.14 -12.26 -7.97
C ASN A 54 -2.41 -12.36 -6.46
N LYS A 55 -3.31 -11.52 -5.93
CA LYS A 55 -3.74 -11.51 -4.52
C LYS A 55 -5.25 -11.79 -4.41
N PRO A 56 -5.74 -12.97 -4.89
CA PRO A 56 -7.17 -13.27 -4.96
C PRO A 56 -7.85 -13.33 -3.59
N ASP A 57 -7.13 -13.73 -2.56
CA ASP A 57 -7.55 -13.75 -1.16
C ASP A 57 -7.86 -12.34 -0.63
N ALA A 58 -6.94 -11.40 -0.86
CA ALA A 58 -7.13 -10.01 -0.48
C ALA A 58 -8.27 -9.35 -1.29
N ILE A 59 -8.34 -9.59 -2.60
CA ILE A 59 -9.44 -9.08 -3.44
C ILE A 59 -10.78 -9.57 -2.93
N LYS A 60 -10.90 -10.87 -2.64
CA LYS A 60 -12.13 -11.46 -2.11
C LYS A 60 -12.54 -10.83 -0.79
N LEU A 61 -11.63 -10.82 0.19
CA LEU A 61 -11.89 -10.26 1.52
C LEU A 61 -12.26 -8.78 1.46
N MET A 62 -11.47 -7.98 0.75
CA MET A 62 -11.71 -6.54 0.62
C MET A 62 -13.04 -6.25 -0.09
N THR A 63 -13.43 -7.05 -1.11
CA THR A 63 -14.71 -6.91 -1.79
C THR A 63 -15.88 -7.24 -0.87
N GLU A 64 -15.79 -8.34 -0.11
CA GLU A 64 -16.81 -8.73 0.87
C GLU A 64 -17.01 -7.64 1.94
N LYS A 65 -15.91 -7.10 2.46
CA LYS A 65 -15.95 -6.03 3.48
C LYS A 65 -16.43 -4.69 2.90
N ALA A 66 -16.03 -4.36 1.67
CA ALA A 66 -16.43 -3.13 0.98
C ALA A 66 -17.93 -3.09 0.65
N ALA A 67 -18.66 -4.21 0.70
CA ALA A 67 -20.10 -4.25 0.49
C ALA A 67 -20.87 -3.31 1.44
N GLN A 68 -20.32 -3.00 2.62
CA GLN A 68 -20.89 -2.04 3.57
C GLN A 68 -20.56 -0.57 3.24
N TYR A 69 -19.73 -0.34 2.24
CA TYR A 69 -19.23 0.98 1.80
C TYR A 69 -19.54 1.19 0.32
N PRO A 70 -20.78 1.54 -0.04
CA PRO A 70 -21.24 1.56 -1.44
C PRO A 70 -20.47 2.54 -2.35
N ASN A 71 -19.69 3.43 -1.76
CA ASN A 71 -18.88 4.42 -2.47
C ASN A 71 -17.40 4.01 -2.60
N ILE A 72 -17.02 2.81 -2.14
CA ILE A 72 -15.67 2.26 -2.24
C ILE A 72 -15.70 1.05 -3.15
N GLU A 73 -14.92 1.10 -4.22
CA GLU A 73 -14.82 0.03 -5.22
C GLU A 73 -13.44 -0.65 -5.13
N ILE A 74 -13.43 -1.98 -5.12
CA ILE A 74 -12.21 -2.76 -5.24
C ILE A 74 -11.94 -3.00 -6.72
N VAL A 75 -10.74 -2.60 -7.17
CA VAL A 75 -10.35 -2.66 -8.59
C VAL A 75 -9.23 -3.70 -8.75
N PRO A 76 -9.54 -4.92 -9.23
CA PRO A 76 -8.51 -5.89 -9.58
C PRO A 76 -7.67 -5.39 -10.76
N LEU A 77 -6.36 -5.40 -10.61
CA LEU A 77 -5.42 -4.90 -11.60
C LEU A 77 -4.52 -6.03 -12.12
N LYS A 78 -4.11 -5.92 -13.37
CA LYS A 78 -3.18 -6.87 -13.98
C LYS A 78 -1.80 -6.76 -13.30
N VAL A 79 -1.18 -7.91 -13.02
CA VAL A 79 0.21 -7.97 -12.57
C VAL A 79 1.12 -7.49 -13.69
N GLN A 80 1.67 -6.31 -13.51
CA GLN A 80 2.55 -5.69 -14.50
C GLN A 80 3.37 -4.58 -13.83
N TYR A 81 4.65 -4.77 -13.69
CA TYR A 81 5.52 -3.71 -13.15
C TYR A 81 5.66 -2.54 -14.16
N PRO A 82 5.53 -1.26 -13.75
CA PRO A 82 5.26 -0.75 -12.40
C PRO A 82 3.77 -0.38 -12.17
N GLN A 83 2.87 -1.34 -12.09
CA GLN A 83 1.43 -1.09 -11.91
C GLN A 83 1.10 -0.30 -10.64
N GLY A 84 1.94 -0.39 -9.58
CA GLY A 84 1.86 0.42 -8.38
C GLY A 84 2.44 1.82 -8.51
N GLY A 85 2.99 2.18 -9.67
CA GLY A 85 3.38 3.55 -9.96
C GLY A 85 2.15 4.46 -9.97
N GLU A 86 2.22 5.58 -9.25
CA GLU A 86 1.06 6.46 -9.02
C GLU A 86 0.32 6.85 -10.31
N LYS A 87 1.06 7.26 -11.35
CA LYS A 87 0.47 7.68 -12.63
C LYS A 87 -0.13 6.52 -13.41
N GLN A 88 0.52 5.34 -13.40
CA GLN A 88 0.01 4.12 -14.00
C GLN A 88 -1.26 3.64 -13.29
N LEU A 89 -1.27 3.70 -11.97
CA LEU A 89 -2.44 3.34 -11.17
C LEU A 89 -3.65 4.24 -11.50
N ILE A 90 -3.44 5.54 -11.60
CA ILE A 90 -4.50 6.49 -11.96
C ILE A 90 -5.09 6.15 -13.33
N ASP A 91 -4.24 5.92 -14.33
CA ASP A 91 -4.72 5.56 -15.68
C ASP A 91 -5.46 4.21 -15.67
N ALA A 92 -4.94 3.21 -14.96
CA ALA A 92 -5.57 1.89 -14.85
C ALA A 92 -6.95 1.96 -14.18
N VAL A 93 -7.13 2.79 -13.14
CA VAL A 93 -8.36 2.85 -12.31
C VAL A 93 -9.41 3.78 -12.91
N ILE A 94 -9.04 5.01 -13.28
CA ILE A 94 -10.01 6.04 -13.71
C ILE A 94 -9.85 6.46 -15.18
N ARG A 95 -8.94 5.84 -15.92
CA ARG A 95 -8.71 6.13 -17.35
C ARG A 95 -8.35 7.58 -17.64
N ARG A 96 -7.58 8.20 -16.75
CA ARG A 96 -7.08 9.57 -16.90
C ARG A 96 -5.56 9.58 -16.81
N GLN A 97 -4.93 10.27 -17.75
CA GLN A 97 -3.48 10.38 -17.80
C GLN A 97 -3.01 11.68 -17.14
N VAL A 98 -2.16 11.55 -16.12
CA VAL A 98 -1.50 12.70 -15.49
C VAL A 98 -0.48 13.26 -16.49
N PRO A 99 -0.60 14.52 -16.91
CA PRO A 99 0.35 15.11 -17.86
C PRO A 99 1.80 15.12 -17.36
N ALA A 100 2.70 15.47 -18.26
CA ALA A 100 4.11 15.65 -17.90
C ALA A 100 4.28 16.73 -16.80
N PRO A 101 5.37 16.64 -16.01
CA PRO A 101 5.66 17.67 -15.01
C PRO A 101 5.56 19.09 -15.57
N PRO A 102 5.03 20.05 -14.80
CA PRO A 102 4.79 20.02 -13.35
C PRO A 102 3.43 19.44 -12.91
N ALA A 103 2.70 18.75 -13.79
CA ALA A 103 1.39 18.19 -13.45
C ALA A 103 1.50 17.06 -12.40
N ILE A 104 0.53 17.03 -11.48
CA ILE A 104 0.42 16.10 -10.36
C ILE A 104 -0.97 15.43 -10.37
N PRO A 105 -1.21 14.34 -9.64
CA PRO A 105 -2.47 13.60 -9.65
C PRO A 105 -3.73 14.42 -9.49
N ILE A 106 -3.72 15.47 -8.67
CA ILE A 106 -4.88 16.34 -8.45
C ILE A 106 -5.30 17.09 -9.72
N ASN A 107 -4.41 17.28 -10.72
CA ASN A 107 -4.76 17.91 -11.99
C ASN A 107 -5.77 17.08 -12.80
N VAL A 108 -5.81 15.78 -12.57
CA VAL A 108 -6.79 14.86 -13.15
C VAL A 108 -7.90 14.47 -12.15
N GLY A 109 -7.94 15.13 -10.99
CA GLY A 109 -8.96 14.91 -9.95
C GLY A 109 -8.70 13.71 -9.04
N ALA A 110 -7.51 13.14 -9.05
CA ALA A 110 -7.14 12.01 -8.21
C ALA A 110 -6.34 12.44 -6.97
N VAL A 111 -6.64 11.82 -5.83
CA VAL A 111 -5.80 11.83 -4.62
C VAL A 111 -5.40 10.39 -4.36
N VAL A 112 -4.10 10.11 -4.39
CA VAL A 112 -3.57 8.74 -4.23
C VAL A 112 -2.88 8.60 -2.90
N GLN A 113 -3.16 7.49 -2.19
CA GLN A 113 -2.51 7.14 -0.93
C GLN A 113 -2.21 5.63 -0.89
N ASN A 114 -1.14 5.24 -0.22
CA ASN A 114 -0.84 3.83 0.02
C ASN A 114 -1.84 3.22 1.01
N VAL A 115 -2.11 1.91 0.91
CA VAL A 115 -3.03 1.19 1.80
C VAL A 115 -2.61 1.24 3.27
N GLY A 116 -1.32 1.17 3.58
CA GLY A 116 -0.81 1.34 4.93
C GLY A 116 -0.98 2.78 5.45
N THR A 117 -1.04 3.77 4.56
CA THR A 117 -1.39 5.14 4.94
C THR A 117 -2.87 5.26 5.29
N ALA A 118 -3.76 4.59 4.54
CA ALA A 118 -5.18 4.54 4.90
C ALA A 118 -5.39 3.91 6.28
N TYR A 119 -4.70 2.82 6.57
CA TYR A 119 -4.70 2.20 7.91
C TYR A 119 -4.19 3.17 8.98
N ALA A 120 -3.08 3.87 8.74
CA ALA A 120 -2.54 4.84 9.69
C ALA A 120 -3.49 6.02 9.94
N VAL A 121 -4.25 6.45 8.93
CA VAL A 121 -5.30 7.47 9.08
C VAL A 121 -6.43 6.97 9.99
N TYR A 122 -6.85 5.71 9.84
CA TYR A 122 -7.78 5.10 10.79
C TYR A 122 -7.22 5.15 12.22
N GLU A 123 -5.97 4.70 12.44
CA GLU A 123 -5.37 4.70 13.78
C GLU A 123 -5.28 6.11 14.36
N ALA A 124 -4.90 7.09 13.56
CA ALA A 124 -4.77 8.48 14.01
C ALA A 124 -6.12 9.07 14.44
N VAL A 125 -7.18 8.87 13.65
CA VAL A 125 -8.48 9.49 13.89
C VAL A 125 -9.33 8.70 14.90
N GLN A 126 -9.32 7.37 14.82
CA GLN A 126 -10.18 6.51 15.64
C GLN A 126 -9.51 6.04 16.93
N LYS A 127 -8.19 5.98 16.96
CA LYS A 127 -7.41 5.47 18.09
C LYS A 127 -6.52 6.53 18.74
N ASN A 128 -6.50 7.76 18.19
CA ASN A 128 -5.60 8.82 18.64
C ASN A 128 -4.12 8.38 18.68
N LYS A 129 -3.77 7.48 17.75
CA LYS A 129 -2.42 6.90 17.65
C LYS A 129 -1.68 7.56 16.48
N PRO A 130 -0.60 8.32 16.74
CA PRO A 130 0.19 8.92 15.67
C PRO A 130 0.95 7.85 14.87
N LEU A 131 1.33 8.17 13.64
CA LEU A 131 2.12 7.29 12.79
C LEU A 131 3.58 7.26 13.26
N PHE A 132 3.95 6.27 14.04
CA PHE A 132 5.33 5.99 14.47
C PHE A 132 5.78 4.56 14.18
N GLU A 133 4.90 3.75 13.58
CA GLU A 133 5.16 2.37 13.21
C GLU A 133 4.75 2.10 11.76
N ARG A 134 5.48 1.22 11.10
CA ARG A 134 5.13 0.73 9.75
C ARG A 134 5.43 -0.76 9.65
N ILE A 135 4.71 -1.45 8.77
CA ILE A 135 5.04 -2.83 8.42
C ILE A 135 6.18 -2.80 7.42
N VAL A 136 7.21 -3.59 7.70
CA VAL A 136 8.41 -3.74 6.86
C VAL A 136 8.60 -5.20 6.54
N THR A 137 8.70 -5.53 5.26
CA THR A 137 9.05 -6.87 4.80
C THR A 137 10.55 -7.06 4.86
N VAL A 138 11.00 -8.10 5.56
CA VAL A 138 12.38 -8.59 5.49
C VAL A 138 12.37 -9.93 4.74
N THR A 139 13.00 -9.98 3.59
CA THR A 139 12.92 -11.13 2.68
C THR A 139 14.18 -11.27 1.84
N GLY A 140 14.28 -12.34 1.09
CA GLY A 140 15.37 -12.66 0.19
C GLY A 140 15.70 -14.13 0.23
N LYS A 141 16.39 -14.62 -0.80
CA LYS A 141 16.74 -16.06 -0.91
C LYS A 141 17.60 -16.57 0.24
N SER A 142 18.41 -15.67 0.84
CA SER A 142 19.34 -16.00 1.91
C SER A 142 18.80 -15.68 3.31
N VAL A 143 17.61 -15.09 3.41
CA VAL A 143 16.98 -14.79 4.72
C VAL A 143 16.42 -16.08 5.30
N LYS A 144 16.80 -16.41 6.54
CA LYS A 144 16.40 -17.66 7.18
C LYS A 144 14.90 -17.73 7.49
N ASN A 145 14.34 -16.64 8.00
CA ASN A 145 12.94 -16.52 8.40
C ASN A 145 12.31 -15.26 7.77
N PRO A 146 12.00 -15.25 6.44
CA PRO A 146 11.36 -14.12 5.83
C PRO A 146 10.06 -13.76 6.53
N SER A 147 9.87 -12.48 6.88
CA SER A 147 8.73 -12.03 7.69
C SER A 147 8.39 -10.57 7.46
N ASN A 148 7.15 -10.22 7.78
CA ASN A 148 6.71 -8.85 7.92
C ASN A 148 6.77 -8.43 9.39
N PHE A 149 7.43 -7.32 9.68
CA PHE A 149 7.60 -6.81 11.03
C PHE A 149 6.85 -5.50 11.21
N LEU A 150 6.08 -5.36 12.29
CA LEU A 150 5.60 -4.06 12.72
C LEU A 150 6.76 -3.33 13.41
N THR A 151 7.28 -2.32 12.74
CA THR A 151 8.55 -1.68 13.06
C THR A 151 8.35 -0.22 13.43
N ARG A 152 8.95 0.21 14.52
CA ARG A 152 9.00 1.64 14.89
C ARG A 152 9.97 2.39 14.00
N MET A 153 9.63 3.64 13.70
CA MET A 153 10.53 4.53 12.97
C MET A 153 11.85 4.70 13.75
N GLY A 154 12.96 4.62 13.03
CA GLY A 154 14.31 4.68 13.63
C GLY A 154 14.88 3.32 14.05
N THR A 155 14.14 2.23 13.94
CA THR A 155 14.70 0.87 14.16
C THR A 155 15.78 0.58 13.12
N PRO A 156 17.02 0.22 13.53
CA PRO A 156 18.08 -0.13 12.61
C PRO A 156 17.73 -1.38 11.77
N MET A 157 18.09 -1.37 10.48
CA MET A 157 17.87 -2.54 9.61
C MET A 157 18.55 -3.81 10.13
N SER A 158 19.71 -3.66 10.80
CA SER A 158 20.41 -4.79 11.42
C SER A 158 19.55 -5.55 12.43
N GLN A 159 18.76 -4.84 13.25
CA GLN A 159 17.86 -5.49 14.21
C GLN A 159 16.75 -6.29 13.50
N LEU A 160 16.22 -5.79 12.39
CA LEU A 160 15.21 -6.50 11.61
C LEU A 160 15.80 -7.75 10.94
N ILE A 161 17.01 -7.63 10.41
CA ILE A 161 17.75 -8.75 9.82
C ILE A 161 18.02 -9.81 10.88
N GLU A 162 18.48 -9.41 12.06
CA GLU A 162 18.73 -10.33 13.19
C GLU A 162 17.44 -11.05 13.62
N ALA A 163 16.32 -10.31 13.74
CA ALA A 163 15.01 -10.87 14.05
C ALA A 163 14.53 -11.88 12.99
N ALA A 164 14.92 -11.67 11.72
CA ALA A 164 14.67 -12.60 10.62
C ALA A 164 15.65 -13.80 10.56
N GLY A 165 16.52 -13.95 11.56
CA GLY A 165 17.47 -15.05 11.68
C GLY A 165 18.88 -14.78 11.16
N GLY A 166 19.20 -13.52 10.91
CA GLY A 166 20.52 -13.08 10.44
C GLY A 166 20.73 -13.28 8.94
N LEU A 167 21.95 -12.98 8.50
CA LEU A 167 22.41 -13.19 7.13
C LEU A 167 23.57 -14.20 7.12
N PRO A 168 23.70 -15.01 6.06
CA PRO A 168 24.87 -15.85 5.85
C PRO A 168 26.14 -15.01 5.67
N GLU A 169 27.31 -15.60 6.00
CA GLU A 169 28.61 -14.94 5.88
C GLU A 169 28.95 -14.54 4.43
N ASP A 170 28.45 -15.28 3.44
CA ASP A 170 28.64 -15.06 2.01
C ASP A 170 27.59 -14.10 1.39
N THR A 171 26.88 -13.33 2.21
CA THR A 171 25.88 -12.37 1.72
C THR A 171 26.53 -11.32 0.82
N GLY A 172 26.19 -11.32 -0.46
CA GLY A 172 26.75 -10.41 -1.44
C GLY A 172 26.17 -8.99 -1.40
N LYS A 173 24.87 -8.86 -1.07
CA LYS A 173 24.20 -7.55 -1.06
C LYS A 173 22.96 -7.54 -0.17
N VAL A 174 22.74 -6.42 0.50
CA VAL A 174 21.49 -6.07 1.18
C VAL A 174 20.87 -4.87 0.44
N ILE A 175 19.59 -4.96 0.11
CA ILE A 175 18.88 -3.89 -0.62
C ILE A 175 17.79 -3.32 0.31
N GLY A 176 17.83 -2.02 0.52
CA GLY A 176 16.77 -1.30 1.21
C GLY A 176 15.75 -0.75 0.21
N GLY A 177 14.50 -1.20 0.27
CA GLY A 177 13.40 -0.66 -0.53
C GLY A 177 12.75 -1.63 -1.52
N GLY A 178 13.36 -2.67 -1.94
CA GLY A 178 12.84 -3.63 -2.92
C GLY A 178 13.78 -3.83 -4.11
N PRO A 179 13.68 -4.96 -4.82
CA PRO A 179 14.68 -5.36 -5.81
C PRO A 179 14.67 -4.50 -7.08
N MET A 180 13.59 -3.77 -7.36
CA MET A 180 13.47 -2.96 -8.58
C MET A 180 13.85 -1.51 -8.36
N MET A 181 13.49 -0.91 -7.23
CA MET A 181 13.71 0.51 -6.93
C MET A 181 14.61 0.76 -5.73
N GLY A 182 14.98 -0.27 -4.96
CA GLY A 182 15.82 -0.16 -3.78
C GLY A 182 17.30 0.13 -4.10
N LYS A 183 18.06 0.47 -3.06
CA LYS A 183 19.50 0.78 -3.13
C LYS A 183 20.29 -0.15 -2.25
#